data_f2bb7cf038d317fefa3e596c268b9f41
#
_entry.id   f2bb7cf038d317fefa3e596c268b9f41
#
_cell.length_a   1.000
_cell.length_b   1.000
_cell.length_c   1.000
_cell.angle_alpha   90.00
_cell.angle_beta   90.00
_cell.angle_gamma   90.00
#
_symmetry.space_group_name_H-M   'P 1'
#
loop_
_entity.id
_entity.type
_entity.pdbx_description
1 polymer ?
#
loop_
_entity_poly.entity_id
_entity_poly.type
_entity_poly.pdbx_seq_one_letter_code
_entity_poly.pdbx_strand_id
1 'polypeptide(L)'
;VTENRFWNFVPATGTKPPEMLLYGPIASQRSWWEDRVTPAQFNQELAAIGDVEELVVRINSPGGDVFAAHAIYCRLRDIEAKITVKIDGWAASAATIVAMAGDVI
;
A
#
# COMPACT_ATOMS: atom_id res chain seq x y z
N VAL A 1 7.97 -17.09 7.93
CA VAL A 1 8.48 -16.53 6.77
C VAL A 1 8.68 -15.07 6.83
N THR A 2 9.78 -14.68 6.39
CA THR A 2 10.06 -13.29 6.45
C THR A 2 10.37 -12.81 5.09
N GLU A 3 9.44 -12.18 4.55
CA GLU A 3 9.71 -11.44 3.37
C GLU A 3 10.03 -10.05 3.78
N ASN A 4 10.76 -9.36 2.93
CA ASN A 4 11.00 -7.95 3.12
C ASN A 4 9.80 -7.17 2.63
N ARG A 5 8.64 -7.52 3.17
CA ARG A 5 7.41 -6.86 2.79
C ARG A 5 7.25 -5.59 3.57
N PHE A 6 6.85 -4.56 2.85
CA PHE A 6 6.55 -3.27 3.47
C PHE A 6 5.06 -2.96 3.42
N TRP A 7 4.25 -3.91 2.96
CA TRP A 7 2.80 -3.74 2.96
C TRP A 7 2.14 -4.97 3.54
N ASN A 8 0.91 -4.77 4.01
CA ASN A 8 0.09 -5.86 4.49
C ASN A 8 -1.37 -5.47 4.33
N PHE A 9 -2.21 -6.42 3.99
CA PHE A 9 -3.63 -6.18 3.84
C PHE A 9 -4.38 -6.82 4.99
N VAL A 10 -5.31 -6.04 5.56
CA VAL A 10 -6.19 -6.50 6.64
C VAL A 10 -7.59 -6.55 6.08
N PRO A 11 -8.25 -7.71 6.11
CA PRO A 11 -9.58 -7.82 5.52
C PRO A 11 -10.62 -7.02 6.30
N ALA A 12 -11.70 -6.70 5.61
CA ALA A 12 -12.83 -6.02 6.24
C ALA A 12 -13.40 -6.88 7.35
N THR A 13 -13.84 -6.23 8.44
CA THR A 13 -14.48 -6.92 9.54
C THR A 13 -15.67 -6.10 10.00
N GLY A 14 -16.84 -6.75 10.07
CA GLY A 14 -18.05 -6.06 10.51
C GLY A 14 -18.31 -4.85 9.63
N THR A 15 -18.37 -3.68 10.24
CA THR A 15 -18.60 -2.43 9.51
C THR A 15 -17.30 -1.73 9.10
N LYS A 16 -16.16 -2.32 9.44
CA LYS A 16 -14.87 -1.70 9.12
C LYS A 16 -14.43 -2.07 7.72
N PRO A 17 -13.96 -1.09 6.94
CA PRO A 17 -13.44 -1.39 5.61
C PRO A 17 -12.12 -2.12 5.71
N PRO A 18 -11.68 -2.75 4.62
CA PRO A 18 -10.36 -3.36 4.61
C PRO A 18 -9.29 -2.27 4.70
N GLU A 19 -8.11 -2.68 5.14
CA GLU A 19 -6.99 -1.75 5.29
C GLU A 19 -5.77 -2.29 4.58
N MET A 20 -4.97 -1.37 4.07
CA MET A 20 -3.64 -1.66 3.59
C MET A 20 -2.67 -0.92 4.51
N LEU A 21 -1.75 -1.66 5.10
CA LEU A 21 -0.73 -1.07 5.96
C LEU A 21 0.56 -0.91 5.15
N LEU A 22 1.07 0.30 5.11
CA LEU A 22 2.36 0.59 4.48
C LEU A 22 3.28 1.05 5.60
N TYR A 23 4.02 0.10 6.18
CA TYR A 23 4.83 0.34 7.35
C TYR A 23 6.28 0.03 7.04
N GLY A 24 7.16 0.91 7.52
CA GLY A 24 8.59 0.73 7.33
C GLY A 24 9.09 1.19 5.96
N PRO A 25 10.37 0.97 5.67
CA PRO A 25 10.95 1.43 4.42
C PRO A 25 10.36 0.73 3.20
N ILE A 26 10.11 1.50 2.15
CA ILE A 26 9.63 0.96 0.89
C ILE A 26 10.80 0.31 0.19
N ALA A 27 10.69 -0.99 -0.11
CA ALA A 27 11.77 -1.75 -0.69
C ALA A 27 12.08 -1.27 -2.11
N SER A 28 13.35 -1.35 -2.47
CA SER A 28 13.76 -1.03 -3.82
C SER A 28 13.14 -2.02 -4.80
N GLN A 29 13.03 -1.60 -6.05
CA GLN A 29 12.50 -2.48 -7.08
C GLN A 29 13.30 -3.77 -7.17
N ARG A 30 14.61 -3.65 -7.03
CA ARG A 30 15.48 -4.82 -7.09
C ARG A 30 15.20 -5.77 -5.94
N SER A 31 15.13 -5.25 -4.71
CA SER A 31 14.81 -6.07 -3.56
C SER A 31 13.44 -6.70 -3.68
N TRP A 32 12.51 -5.95 -4.25
CA TRP A 32 11.16 -6.43 -4.46
C TRP A 32 11.17 -7.71 -5.29
N TRP A 33 11.96 -7.71 -6.39
CA TRP A 33 12.06 -8.90 -7.24
C TRP A 33 12.82 -10.03 -6.56
N GLU A 34 13.96 -9.71 -5.95
CA GLU A 34 14.88 -10.71 -5.42
C GLU A 34 14.32 -11.43 -4.21
N ASP A 35 13.50 -10.74 -3.43
CA ASP A 35 12.94 -11.33 -2.20
C ASP A 35 11.61 -12.00 -2.47
N ARG A 36 11.30 -12.28 -3.73
CA ARG A 36 10.07 -12.93 -4.13
C ARG A 36 8.82 -12.13 -3.84
N VAL A 37 8.99 -10.89 -3.50
CA VAL A 37 7.89 -9.98 -3.29
C VAL A 37 7.75 -9.21 -4.60
N THR A 38 6.76 -9.55 -5.39
CA THR A 38 6.66 -9.05 -6.75
C THR A 38 5.47 -8.12 -6.89
N PRO A 39 5.48 -7.25 -7.91
CA PRO A 39 4.29 -6.47 -8.21
C PRO A 39 3.06 -7.33 -8.46
N ALA A 40 3.27 -8.52 -9.04
CA ALA A 40 2.15 -9.43 -9.27
C ALA A 40 1.53 -9.87 -7.97
N GLN A 41 2.35 -10.14 -6.94
CA GLN A 41 1.83 -10.53 -5.64
C GLN A 41 1.04 -9.40 -5.00
N PHE A 42 1.56 -8.18 -5.06
CA PHE A 42 0.84 -7.03 -4.55
C PHE A 42 -0.50 -6.87 -5.26
N ASN A 43 -0.50 -7.00 -6.59
CA ASN A 43 -1.71 -6.87 -7.38
C ASN A 43 -2.72 -7.95 -7.04
N GLN A 44 -2.26 -9.17 -6.81
CA GLN A 44 -3.16 -10.26 -6.42
C GLN A 44 -3.82 -10.00 -5.09
N GLU A 45 -3.04 -9.53 -4.13
CA GLU A 45 -3.57 -9.26 -2.80
C GLU A 45 -4.56 -8.11 -2.83
N LEU A 46 -4.26 -7.07 -3.62
CA LEU A 46 -5.17 -5.96 -3.77
C LEU A 46 -6.48 -6.41 -4.44
N ALA A 47 -6.37 -7.23 -5.48
CA ALA A 47 -7.54 -7.73 -6.17
C ALA A 47 -8.40 -8.62 -5.28
N ALA A 48 -7.77 -9.34 -4.35
CA ALA A 48 -8.50 -10.24 -3.45
C ALA A 48 -9.40 -9.49 -2.48
N ILE A 49 -9.18 -8.19 -2.31
CA ILE A 49 -10.08 -7.38 -1.48
C ILE A 49 -11.48 -7.35 -2.09
N GLY A 50 -11.56 -7.39 -3.43
CA GLY A 50 -12.83 -7.41 -4.11
C GLY A 50 -13.47 -6.04 -4.23
N ASP A 51 -14.77 -6.04 -4.46
CA ASP A 51 -15.51 -4.79 -4.63
C ASP A 51 -15.89 -4.23 -3.27
N VAL A 52 -15.18 -3.18 -2.87
CA VAL A 52 -15.46 -2.50 -1.62
C VAL A 52 -15.68 -1.03 -1.90
N GLU A 53 -16.39 -0.36 -0.99
CA GLU A 53 -16.67 1.06 -1.16
C GLU A 53 -15.50 1.91 -0.70
N GLU A 54 -14.74 1.42 0.25
CA GLU A 54 -13.65 2.19 0.83
C GLU A 54 -12.48 1.27 1.15
N LEU A 55 -11.27 1.75 0.91
CA LEU A 55 -10.04 1.12 1.37
C LEU A 55 -9.29 2.15 2.21
N VAL A 56 -8.92 1.77 3.42
CA VAL A 56 -8.11 2.63 4.28
C VAL A 56 -6.65 2.25 4.07
N VAL A 57 -5.83 3.23 3.74
CA VAL A 57 -4.39 3.02 3.57
C VAL A 57 -3.70 3.71 4.74
N ARG A 58 -3.11 2.92 5.62
CA ARG A 58 -2.40 3.44 6.78
C ARG A 58 -0.91 3.47 6.48
N ILE A 59 -0.28 4.59 6.74
CA ILE A 59 1.12 4.81 6.39
C ILE A 59 1.91 5.15 7.64
N ASN A 60 3.02 4.46 7.81
CA ASN A 60 4.02 4.79 8.82
C ASN A 60 5.37 4.41 8.21
N SER A 61 5.93 5.32 7.40
CA SER A 61 7.07 4.97 6.57
C SER A 61 7.98 6.16 6.38
N PRO A 62 9.30 5.96 6.48
CA PRO A 62 10.26 7.01 6.17
C PRO A 62 10.45 7.21 4.66
N GLY A 63 9.83 6.38 3.84
CA GLY A 63 10.02 6.42 2.40
C GLY A 63 10.84 5.25 1.92
N GLY A 64 11.54 5.46 0.82
CA GLY A 64 12.35 4.42 0.22
C GLY A 64 12.38 4.57 -1.29
N ASP A 65 12.15 3.47 -1.99
CA ASP A 65 12.27 3.45 -3.43
C ASP A 65 11.10 4.18 -4.09
N VAL A 66 11.45 5.18 -4.90
CA VAL A 66 10.46 6.02 -5.58
C VAL A 66 9.70 5.22 -6.64
N PHE A 67 10.39 4.33 -7.33
CA PHE A 67 9.74 3.56 -8.39
C PHE A 67 8.70 2.60 -7.81
N ALA A 68 9.04 1.94 -6.70
CA ALA A 68 8.09 1.06 -6.04
C ALA A 68 6.89 1.86 -5.52
N ALA A 69 7.15 3.02 -4.93
CA ALA A 69 6.09 3.87 -4.42
C ALA A 69 5.16 4.33 -5.53
N HIS A 70 5.73 4.69 -6.67
CA HIS A 70 4.92 5.13 -7.80
C HIS A 70 4.06 4.00 -8.36
N ALA A 71 4.60 2.79 -8.39
CA ALA A 71 3.83 1.64 -8.84
C ALA A 71 2.63 1.39 -7.94
N ILE A 72 2.83 1.50 -6.63
CA ILE A 72 1.75 1.34 -5.67
C ILE A 72 0.71 2.45 -5.88
N TYR A 73 1.17 3.68 -6.04
CA TYR A 73 0.28 4.80 -6.31
C TYR A 73 -0.62 4.52 -7.51
N CYS A 74 -0.03 4.06 -8.60
CA CYS A 74 -0.79 3.81 -9.81
C CYS A 74 -1.84 2.72 -9.61
N ARG A 75 -1.48 1.66 -8.88
CA ARG A 75 -2.44 0.59 -8.63
C ARG A 75 -3.58 1.04 -7.74
N LEU A 76 -3.28 1.85 -6.73
CA LEU A 76 -4.33 2.37 -5.86
C LEU A 76 -5.28 3.29 -6.61
N ARG A 77 -4.74 4.08 -7.54
CA ARG A 77 -5.60 4.99 -8.31
C ARG A 77 -6.50 4.23 -9.30
N ASP A 78 -6.14 2.99 -9.63
CA ASP A 78 -6.93 2.19 -10.57
C ASP A 78 -8.15 1.54 -9.94
N ILE A 79 -8.19 1.37 -8.62
CA ILE A 79 -9.35 0.74 -8.00
C ILE A 79 -10.46 1.77 -7.83
N GLU A 80 -11.69 1.28 -7.81
CA GLU A 80 -12.85 2.16 -7.77
C GLU A 80 -13.23 2.58 -6.36
N ALA A 81 -12.68 1.91 -5.34
CA ALA A 81 -13.00 2.23 -3.96
C ALA A 81 -12.50 3.63 -3.60
N LYS A 82 -13.18 4.26 -2.66
CA LYS A 82 -12.68 5.49 -2.06
C LYS A 82 -11.44 5.17 -1.24
N ILE A 83 -10.36 5.89 -1.49
CA ILE A 83 -9.12 5.68 -0.76
C ILE A 83 -9.03 6.72 0.35
N THR A 84 -8.98 6.26 1.58
CA THR A 84 -8.78 7.12 2.74
C THR A 84 -7.40 6.81 3.31
N VAL A 85 -6.53 7.81 3.32
CA VAL A 85 -5.17 7.64 3.83
C VAL A 85 -5.10 8.16 5.25
N LYS A 86 -4.54 7.34 6.15
CA LYS A 86 -4.31 7.73 7.53
C LYS A 86 -2.82 7.60 7.81
N ILE A 87 -2.23 8.66 8.30
CA ILE A 87 -0.81 8.68 8.62
C ILE A 87 -0.68 8.28 10.09
N ASP A 88 -0.23 7.05 10.35
CA ASP A 88 -0.16 6.54 11.70
C ASP A 88 1.07 7.03 12.46
N GLY A 89 2.10 7.42 11.76
CA GLY A 89 3.28 8.02 12.35
C GLY A 89 3.77 9.11 11.43
N TRP A 90 4.38 8.71 10.34
CA TRP A 90 4.83 9.70 9.34
C TRP A 90 4.76 9.08 7.95
N ALA A 91 4.73 9.96 6.97
CA ALA A 91 4.86 9.60 5.58
C ALA A 91 5.87 10.57 4.99
N ALA A 92 7.08 10.09 4.74
CA ALA A 92 8.16 10.95 4.31
C ALA A 92 8.71 10.47 2.97
N SER A 93 9.28 11.37 2.19
CA SER A 93 9.96 11.06 0.94
C SER A 93 9.03 10.25 0.03
N ALA A 94 9.45 9.05 -0.42
CA ALA A 94 8.66 8.26 -1.36
C ALA A 94 7.29 7.86 -0.80
N ALA A 95 7.15 7.78 0.53
CA ALA A 95 5.86 7.43 1.13
C ALA A 95 4.80 8.50 0.86
N THR A 96 5.21 9.76 0.64
CA THR A 96 4.25 10.80 0.29
C THR A 96 3.63 10.55 -1.08
N ILE A 97 4.36 9.89 -1.96
CA ILE A 97 3.80 9.54 -3.28
C ILE A 97 2.61 8.60 -3.09
N VAL A 98 2.77 7.60 -2.23
CA VAL A 98 1.67 6.67 -1.95
C VAL A 98 0.50 7.41 -1.31
N ALA A 99 0.79 8.33 -0.38
CA ALA A 99 -0.27 9.09 0.30
C ALA A 99 -1.10 9.91 -0.69
N MET A 100 -0.48 10.34 -1.78
CA MET A 100 -1.18 11.14 -2.78
C MET A 100 -2.25 10.35 -3.52
N ALA A 101 -2.28 9.03 -3.38
CA ALA A 101 -3.34 8.23 -3.97
C ALA A 101 -4.66 8.38 -3.23
N GLY A 102 -4.66 8.98 -2.06
CA GLY A 102 -5.86 9.11 -1.27
C GLY A 102 -6.84 10.14 -1.82
N ASP A 103 -8.11 9.79 -1.76
CA ASP A 103 -9.18 10.75 -2.00
C ASP A 103 -9.34 11.66 -0.79
N VAL A 104 -9.02 11.11 0.38
CA VAL A 104 -8.99 11.84 1.66
C VAL A 104 -7.70 11.44 2.35
N ILE A 105 -7.02 12.40 2.93
CA ILE A 105 -5.77 12.16 3.64
C ILE A 105 -5.89 12.67 5.06
#